data_1dde4d911a72e060268a00f9c7914fd7
#
_entry.id   1dde4d911a72e060268a00f9c7914fd7
#
_cell.length_a   1.000
_cell.length_b   1.000
_cell.length_c   1.000
_cell.angle_alpha   90.00
_cell.angle_beta   90.00
_cell.angle_gamma   90.00
#
_symmetry.space_group_name_H-M   'P 1'
#
loop_
_entity.id
_entity.type
_entity.pdbx_description
1 polymer ?
#
loop_
_entity_poly.entity_id
_entity_poly.type
_entity_poly.pdbx_seq_one_letter_code
_entity_poly.pdbx_strand_id
1 'polypeptide(L)'
;MSRQITSQSLGQLNQDENFSDWWNIHKVRIPFFSNAELTVTFMDFDPDADLTFITEADEALDTFLKKSDSERLEISDLVFKNFQAIKNEVDYPYWSDQLRQLNKPIDIWKFVRPSGITVTRRPYGDHDIFIDITCYCAWEEEHGLQLVFRQGKKLTRVSQVDGHLTDADAYDIPDDQDELLSKF
;
A
#
# COMPACT_ATOMS: atom_id res chain seq x y z
N MET A 1 -27.20 12.77 -5.92
CA MET A 1 -25.88 13.19 -6.41
C MET A 1 -24.88 12.71 -5.38
N SER A 2 -23.84 11.99 -5.78
CA SER A 2 -22.79 11.60 -4.86
C SER A 2 -22.07 12.86 -4.33
N ARG A 3 -21.74 12.85 -3.06
CA ARG A 3 -20.94 13.93 -2.44
C ARG A 3 -19.54 13.92 -3.06
N GLN A 4 -18.89 15.07 -3.16
CA GLN A 4 -17.58 15.22 -3.76
C GLN A 4 -16.67 16.04 -2.85
N ILE A 5 -15.38 15.68 -2.85
CA ILE A 5 -14.29 16.43 -2.22
C ILE A 5 -13.19 16.71 -3.24
N THR A 6 -12.33 17.67 -2.97
CA THR A 6 -11.23 18.03 -3.87
C THR A 6 -9.89 17.85 -3.16
N SER A 7 -9.04 16.97 -3.72
CA SER A 7 -7.62 16.84 -3.42
C SER A 7 -6.82 17.73 -4.38
N GLN A 8 -5.79 18.40 -3.91
CA GLN A 8 -4.90 19.20 -4.77
C GLN A 8 -4.02 18.31 -5.64
N SER A 9 -3.61 17.16 -5.11
CA SER A 9 -2.73 16.19 -5.80
C SER A 9 -3.46 15.35 -6.85
N LEU A 10 -4.75 15.01 -6.60
CA LEU A 10 -5.49 14.05 -7.43
C LEU A 10 -6.65 14.67 -8.21
N GLY A 11 -7.18 15.82 -7.75
CA GLY A 11 -8.40 16.40 -8.29
C GLY A 11 -9.65 15.96 -7.52
N GLN A 12 -10.75 15.76 -8.23
CA GLN A 12 -12.06 15.50 -7.62
C GLN A 12 -12.25 14.03 -7.28
N LEU A 13 -12.51 13.71 -6.00
CA LEU A 13 -12.91 12.39 -5.53
C LEU A 13 -14.42 12.35 -5.31
N ASN A 14 -15.00 11.20 -5.62
CA ASN A 14 -16.43 10.95 -5.42
C ASN A 14 -16.62 10.02 -4.22
N GLN A 15 -17.60 10.32 -3.40
CA GLN A 15 -18.00 9.44 -2.30
C GLN A 15 -18.44 8.09 -2.86
N ASP A 16 -18.02 7.01 -2.22
CA ASP A 16 -18.45 5.66 -2.58
C ASP A 16 -19.96 5.47 -2.33
N GLU A 17 -20.61 4.68 -3.16
CA GLU A 17 -22.06 4.48 -3.06
C GLU A 17 -22.46 3.60 -1.85
N ASN A 18 -21.57 2.73 -1.38
CA ASN A 18 -21.82 1.78 -0.30
C ASN A 18 -21.16 2.20 1.02
N PHE A 19 -20.05 2.95 0.96
CA PHE A 19 -19.26 3.36 2.12
C PHE A 19 -19.16 4.88 2.18
N SER A 20 -19.85 5.50 3.11
CA SER A 20 -19.95 6.96 3.21
C SER A 20 -18.65 7.68 3.62
N ASP A 21 -17.71 6.94 4.16
CA ASP A 21 -16.37 7.37 4.60
C ASP A 21 -15.26 6.99 3.61
N TRP A 22 -15.63 6.52 2.40
CA TRP A 22 -14.71 6.21 1.30
C TRP A 22 -14.90 7.18 0.14
N TRP A 23 -13.77 7.68 -0.40
CA TRP A 23 -13.76 8.66 -1.49
C TRP A 23 -12.81 8.22 -2.59
N ASN A 24 -13.33 8.03 -3.79
CA ASN A 24 -12.63 7.37 -4.87
C ASN A 24 -12.30 8.32 -6.04
N ILE A 25 -11.12 8.14 -6.62
CA ILE A 25 -10.75 8.61 -7.95
C ILE A 25 -10.10 7.49 -8.75
N HIS A 26 -10.47 7.37 -10.02
CA HIS A 26 -10.00 6.29 -10.89
C HIS A 26 -8.94 6.79 -11.88
N LYS A 27 -8.12 5.83 -12.39
CA LYS A 27 -7.12 6.07 -13.42
C LYS A 27 -6.02 7.07 -13.04
N VAL A 28 -5.62 7.03 -11.78
CA VAL A 28 -4.45 7.76 -11.32
C VAL A 28 -3.20 7.02 -11.78
N ARG A 29 -2.29 7.72 -12.47
CA ARG A 29 -1.01 7.13 -12.91
C ARG A 29 -0.03 7.06 -11.77
N ILE A 30 0.53 5.87 -11.55
CA ILE A 30 1.44 5.58 -10.45
C ILE A 30 2.85 5.30 -10.98
N PRO A 31 3.77 6.28 -10.92
CA PRO A 31 5.12 6.12 -11.48
C PRO A 31 5.91 4.99 -10.82
N PHE A 32 5.68 4.73 -9.53
CA PHE A 32 6.26 3.62 -8.79
C PHE A 32 5.97 2.24 -9.42
N PHE A 33 4.91 2.12 -10.22
CA PHE A 33 4.53 0.93 -10.98
C PHE A 33 4.49 1.20 -12.49
N SER A 34 5.54 1.81 -13.03
CA SER A 34 5.68 2.06 -14.48
C SER A 34 4.49 2.83 -15.07
N ASN A 35 3.90 3.75 -14.31
CA ASN A 35 2.69 4.50 -14.65
C ASN A 35 1.43 3.65 -14.86
N ALA A 36 1.31 2.53 -14.14
CA ALA A 36 0.04 1.80 -14.07
C ALA A 36 -1.09 2.74 -13.60
N GLU A 37 -2.26 2.61 -14.20
CA GLU A 37 -3.45 3.38 -13.80
C GLU A 37 -4.21 2.61 -12.72
N LEU A 38 -4.33 3.21 -11.53
CA LEU A 38 -5.00 2.60 -10.37
C LEU A 38 -6.14 3.49 -9.88
N THR A 39 -7.04 2.90 -9.11
CA THR A 39 -7.97 3.63 -8.26
C THR A 39 -7.24 4.04 -6.98
N VAL A 40 -7.42 5.27 -6.55
CA VAL A 40 -6.99 5.77 -5.24
C VAL A 40 -8.23 6.06 -4.41
N THR A 41 -8.28 5.49 -3.21
CA THR A 41 -9.38 5.64 -2.25
C THR A 41 -8.86 6.33 -0.99
N PHE A 42 -9.48 7.46 -0.60
CA PHE A 42 -9.35 7.97 0.76
C PHE A 42 -10.34 7.20 1.62
N MET A 43 -9.85 6.46 2.59
CA MET A 43 -10.63 5.49 3.37
C MET A 43 -10.70 5.90 4.85
N ASP A 44 -11.82 5.55 5.50
CA ASP A 44 -12.09 5.84 6.91
C ASP A 44 -12.02 7.35 7.22
N PHE A 45 -12.52 8.17 6.28
CA PHE A 45 -12.40 9.61 6.32
C PHE A 45 -13.75 10.31 6.25
N ASP A 46 -14.06 11.11 7.30
CA ASP A 46 -15.18 12.04 7.33
C ASP A 46 -14.65 13.48 7.20
N PRO A 47 -14.92 14.17 6.07
CA PRO A 47 -14.43 15.52 5.83
C PRO A 47 -15.00 16.58 6.79
N ASP A 48 -16.09 16.27 7.50
CA ASP A 48 -16.66 17.16 8.50
C ASP A 48 -16.04 16.94 9.90
N ALA A 49 -15.40 15.79 10.13
CA ALA A 49 -14.77 15.44 11.41
C ALA A 49 -13.24 15.63 11.40
N ASP A 50 -12.54 15.26 10.33
CA ASP A 50 -11.09 15.42 10.18
C ASP A 50 -10.76 16.48 9.11
N LEU A 51 -10.65 17.73 9.55
CA LEU A 51 -10.42 18.88 8.67
C LEU A 51 -9.00 18.93 8.08
N THR A 52 -8.05 18.20 8.64
CA THR A 52 -6.65 18.19 8.18
C THR A 52 -6.33 17.04 7.22
N PHE A 53 -7.16 16.01 7.19
CA PHE A 53 -6.90 14.79 6.44
C PHE A 53 -6.53 15.05 4.97
N ILE A 54 -7.34 15.83 4.24
CA ILE A 54 -7.10 16.07 2.81
C ILE A 54 -5.73 16.71 2.57
N THR A 55 -5.39 17.71 3.38
CA THR A 55 -4.09 18.40 3.24
C THR A 55 -2.92 17.47 3.50
N GLU A 56 -2.99 16.69 4.57
CA GLU A 56 -1.94 15.74 4.94
C GLU A 56 -1.87 14.57 3.94
N ALA A 57 -3.01 14.11 3.43
CA ALA A 57 -3.08 13.09 2.36
C ALA A 57 -2.45 13.59 1.06
N ASP A 58 -2.70 14.85 0.68
CA ASP A 58 -2.09 15.47 -0.49
C ASP A 58 -0.55 15.57 -0.35
N GLU A 59 -0.04 15.96 0.81
CA GLU A 59 1.41 15.99 1.08
C GLU A 59 2.04 14.60 0.99
N ALA A 60 1.37 13.58 1.52
CA ALA A 60 1.81 12.19 1.44
C ALA A 60 1.80 11.67 0.00
N LEU A 61 0.72 11.96 -0.74
CA LEU A 61 0.58 11.59 -2.15
C LEU A 61 1.59 12.28 -3.04
N ASP A 62 1.81 13.58 -2.86
CA ASP A 62 2.83 14.33 -3.61
C ASP A 62 4.23 13.75 -3.41
N THR A 63 4.50 13.25 -2.22
CA THR A 63 5.76 12.57 -1.90
C THR A 63 5.83 11.19 -2.57
N PHE A 64 4.77 10.41 -2.47
CA PHE A 64 4.70 9.07 -3.04
C PHE A 64 4.72 9.08 -4.58
N LEU A 65 3.97 9.97 -5.21
CA LEU A 65 3.87 10.06 -6.67
C LEU A 65 5.17 10.54 -7.35
N LYS A 66 6.15 11.04 -6.59
CA LYS A 66 7.50 11.33 -7.09
C LYS A 66 8.39 10.08 -7.15
N LYS A 67 8.00 8.99 -6.47
CA LYS A 67 8.73 7.72 -6.51
C LYS A 67 8.57 7.05 -7.88
N SER A 68 9.63 6.40 -8.31
CA SER A 68 9.74 5.76 -9.63
C SER A 68 9.94 4.25 -9.52
N ASP A 69 10.03 3.58 -10.65
CA ASP A 69 10.41 2.17 -10.72
C ASP A 69 11.75 1.86 -10.05
N SER A 70 12.72 2.79 -10.07
CA SER A 70 14.02 2.57 -9.42
C SER A 70 13.87 2.41 -7.90
N GLU A 71 13.04 3.23 -7.25
CA GLU A 71 12.78 3.12 -5.82
C GLU A 71 11.96 1.88 -5.48
N ARG A 72 11.09 1.43 -6.39
CA ARG A 72 10.45 0.11 -6.26
C ARG A 72 11.46 -1.03 -6.24
N LEU A 73 12.48 -0.97 -7.10
CA LEU A 73 13.51 -2.00 -7.15
C LEU A 73 14.36 -2.03 -5.87
N GLU A 74 14.53 -0.92 -5.17
CA GLU A 74 15.25 -0.85 -3.89
C GLU A 74 14.58 -1.66 -2.76
N ILE A 75 13.26 -1.85 -2.82
CA ILE A 75 12.52 -2.64 -1.83
C ILE A 75 12.36 -4.13 -2.23
N SER A 76 13.00 -4.57 -3.32
CA SER A 76 12.87 -5.94 -3.84
C SER A 76 13.23 -7.01 -2.81
N ASP A 77 14.23 -6.76 -1.97
CA ASP A 77 14.65 -7.71 -0.94
C ASP A 77 13.57 -7.94 0.13
N LEU A 78 12.81 -6.90 0.49
CA LEU A 78 11.73 -7.02 1.46
C LEU A 78 10.55 -7.81 0.89
N VAL A 79 10.17 -7.53 -0.36
CA VAL A 79 9.12 -8.29 -1.05
C VAL A 79 9.55 -9.75 -1.29
N PHE A 80 10.81 -9.98 -1.62
CA PHE A 80 11.36 -11.32 -1.78
C PHE A 80 11.39 -12.10 -0.47
N LYS A 81 11.69 -11.45 0.67
CA LYS A 81 11.59 -12.07 2.00
C LYS A 81 10.16 -12.53 2.31
N ASN A 82 9.15 -11.72 1.98
CA ASN A 82 7.74 -12.09 2.13
C ASN A 82 7.42 -13.36 1.33
N PHE A 83 7.83 -13.41 0.05
CA PHE A 83 7.69 -14.61 -0.78
C PHE A 83 8.40 -15.82 -0.15
N GLN A 84 9.64 -15.66 0.32
CA GLN A 84 10.42 -16.75 0.92
C GLN A 84 9.78 -17.28 2.20
N ALA A 85 9.21 -16.43 3.03
CA ALA A 85 8.50 -16.84 4.24
C ALA A 85 7.36 -17.78 3.90
N ILE A 86 6.51 -17.41 2.95
CA ILE A 86 5.38 -18.24 2.50
C ILE A 86 5.89 -19.53 1.83
N LYS A 87 6.91 -19.44 0.98
CA LYS A 87 7.51 -20.61 0.31
C LYS A 87 8.06 -21.65 1.28
N ASN A 88 8.59 -21.22 2.41
CA ASN A 88 9.14 -22.13 3.43
C ASN A 88 8.04 -22.86 4.22
N GLU A 89 6.86 -22.28 4.28
CA GLU A 89 5.73 -22.86 5.01
C GLU A 89 4.87 -23.76 4.12
N VAL A 90 4.70 -23.38 2.85
CA VAL A 90 3.78 -24.03 1.92
C VAL A 90 4.41 -24.14 0.53
N ASP A 91 4.25 -25.30 -0.13
CA ASP A 91 4.53 -25.49 -1.55
C ASP A 91 3.22 -25.69 -2.30
N TYR A 92 2.67 -24.61 -2.84
CA TYR A 92 1.42 -24.67 -3.55
C TYR A 92 1.58 -25.31 -4.94
N PRO A 93 0.73 -26.29 -5.31
CA PRO A 93 0.87 -27.01 -6.59
C PRO A 93 0.64 -26.13 -7.81
N TYR A 94 -0.05 -24.99 -7.68
CA TYR A 94 -0.32 -24.05 -8.77
C TYR A 94 0.83 -23.08 -9.07
N TRP A 95 1.87 -23.04 -8.21
CA TRP A 95 3.02 -22.19 -8.49
C TRP A 95 3.77 -22.62 -9.73
N SER A 96 4.07 -21.67 -10.63
CA SER A 96 4.87 -21.92 -11.81
C SER A 96 6.30 -22.31 -11.46
N ASP A 97 6.95 -23.07 -12.34
CA ASP A 97 8.38 -23.42 -12.18
C ASP A 97 9.26 -22.18 -12.10
N GLN A 98 8.90 -21.10 -12.81
CA GLN A 98 9.63 -19.84 -12.75
C GLN A 98 9.57 -19.21 -11.37
N LEU A 99 8.40 -19.24 -10.71
CA LEU A 99 8.25 -18.74 -9.34
C LEU A 99 9.01 -19.62 -8.35
N ARG A 100 8.90 -20.95 -8.47
CA ARG A 100 9.62 -21.91 -7.60
C ARG A 100 11.12 -21.75 -7.64
N GLN A 101 11.67 -21.45 -8.84
CA GLN A 101 13.11 -21.29 -9.09
C GLN A 101 13.61 -19.86 -8.87
N LEU A 102 12.73 -18.95 -8.47
CA LEU A 102 13.10 -17.55 -8.24
C LEU A 102 14.16 -17.44 -7.15
N ASN A 103 15.30 -16.82 -7.50
CA ASN A 103 16.46 -16.67 -6.62
C ASN A 103 17.08 -15.27 -6.63
N LYS A 104 16.55 -14.35 -7.47
CA LYS A 104 16.98 -12.96 -7.52
C LYS A 104 15.84 -12.07 -7.02
N PRO A 105 16.03 -11.31 -5.95
CA PRO A 105 14.99 -10.44 -5.39
C PRO A 105 14.34 -9.51 -6.41
N ILE A 106 15.14 -8.93 -7.31
CA ILE A 106 14.66 -7.98 -8.30
C ILE A 106 13.65 -8.59 -9.30
N ASP A 107 13.72 -9.90 -9.52
CA ASP A 107 12.83 -10.59 -10.45
C ASP A 107 11.43 -10.85 -9.83
N ILE A 108 11.23 -10.60 -8.51
CA ILE A 108 9.95 -10.80 -7.83
C ILE A 108 8.83 -9.98 -8.46
N TRP A 109 9.15 -8.81 -9.01
CA TRP A 109 8.19 -7.90 -9.62
C TRP A 109 7.51 -8.44 -10.87
N LYS A 110 8.05 -9.50 -11.49
CA LYS A 110 7.38 -10.22 -12.58
C LYS A 110 6.12 -10.94 -12.14
N PHE A 111 5.98 -11.17 -10.85
CA PHE A 111 4.89 -11.91 -10.22
C PHE A 111 3.97 -11.03 -9.37
N VAL A 112 4.15 -9.71 -9.44
CA VAL A 112 3.36 -8.72 -8.69
C VAL A 112 2.64 -7.78 -9.67
N ARG A 113 1.36 -7.55 -9.43
CA ARG A 113 0.54 -6.61 -10.20
C ARG A 113 -0.26 -5.73 -9.23
N PRO A 114 -0.06 -4.40 -9.22
CA PRO A 114 -0.82 -3.53 -8.35
C PRO A 114 -2.31 -3.53 -8.73
N SER A 115 -3.18 -3.41 -7.74
CA SER A 115 -4.64 -3.43 -7.91
C SER A 115 -5.33 -2.15 -7.42
N GLY A 116 -4.80 -1.49 -6.40
CA GLY A 116 -5.37 -0.27 -5.86
C GLY A 116 -4.48 0.41 -4.84
N ILE A 117 -4.84 1.62 -4.48
CA ILE A 117 -4.17 2.39 -3.43
C ILE A 117 -5.23 2.91 -2.46
N THR A 118 -4.98 2.70 -1.18
CA THR A 118 -5.74 3.28 -0.09
C THR A 118 -4.90 4.33 0.63
N VAL A 119 -5.49 5.47 0.91
CA VAL A 119 -4.90 6.54 1.73
C VAL A 119 -5.74 6.64 2.98
N THR A 120 -5.14 6.40 4.12
CA THR A 120 -5.84 6.38 5.40
C THR A 120 -4.98 6.97 6.51
N ARG A 121 -5.63 7.41 7.59
CA ARG A 121 -4.96 7.82 8.81
C ARG A 121 -4.81 6.63 9.75
N ARG A 122 -3.62 6.41 10.30
CA ARG A 122 -3.43 5.39 11.34
C ARG A 122 -4.29 5.75 12.55
N PRO A 123 -5.17 4.86 13.02
CA PRO A 123 -6.09 5.17 14.12
C PRO A 123 -5.40 5.23 15.50
N TYR A 124 -4.23 4.60 15.62
CA TYR A 124 -3.46 4.51 16.85
C TYR A 124 -2.04 5.04 16.65
N GLY A 125 -1.34 5.32 17.75
CA GLY A 125 0.06 5.73 17.72
C GLY A 125 0.26 7.15 17.18
N ASP A 126 0.92 7.28 16.05
CA ASP A 126 1.35 8.56 15.47
C ASP A 126 0.24 9.37 14.78
N HIS A 127 -0.85 8.74 14.38
CA HIS A 127 -1.94 9.33 13.60
C HIS A 127 -1.52 9.92 12.24
N ASP A 128 -0.38 9.51 11.70
CA ASP A 128 0.08 9.93 10.38
C ASP A 128 -0.78 9.35 9.25
N ILE A 129 -0.64 9.91 8.06
CA ILE A 129 -1.21 9.36 6.83
C ILE A 129 -0.34 8.21 6.32
N PHE A 130 -1.00 7.13 5.97
CA PHE A 130 -0.38 5.97 5.33
C PHE A 130 -0.97 5.75 3.93
N ILE A 131 -0.10 5.36 3.01
CA ILE A 131 -0.46 4.94 1.66
C ILE A 131 -0.26 3.42 1.60
N ASP A 132 -1.36 2.69 1.51
CA ASP A 132 -1.37 1.24 1.37
C ASP A 132 -1.64 0.86 -0.08
N ILE A 133 -0.74 0.11 -0.67
CA ILE A 133 -0.83 -0.37 -2.04
C ILE A 133 -1.14 -1.85 -2.01
N THR A 134 -2.31 -2.22 -2.48
CA THR A 134 -2.69 -3.61 -2.65
C THR A 134 -2.25 -4.13 -4.01
N CYS A 135 -1.73 -5.36 -4.04
CA CYS A 135 -1.26 -6.03 -5.24
C CYS A 135 -1.76 -7.47 -5.29
N TYR A 136 -2.07 -7.95 -6.48
CA TYR A 136 -2.07 -9.38 -6.74
C TYR A 136 -0.64 -9.88 -6.77
N CYS A 137 -0.38 -11.04 -6.18
CA CYS A 137 0.91 -11.71 -6.28
C CYS A 137 0.75 -13.22 -6.51
N ALA A 138 1.69 -13.83 -7.22
CA ALA A 138 1.56 -15.23 -7.64
C ALA A 138 1.85 -16.25 -6.51
N TRP A 139 2.32 -15.81 -5.37
CA TRP A 139 2.63 -16.69 -4.24
C TRP A 139 1.58 -16.68 -3.14
N GLU A 140 0.66 -15.71 -3.18
CA GLU A 140 -0.47 -15.59 -2.24
C GLU A 140 -1.68 -15.02 -2.99
N GLU A 141 -2.45 -15.93 -3.61
CA GLU A 141 -3.57 -15.53 -4.49
C GLU A 141 -4.81 -15.10 -3.70
N GLU A 142 -4.96 -15.59 -2.46
CA GLU A 142 -6.17 -15.34 -1.65
C GLU A 142 -6.16 -13.92 -1.08
N HIS A 143 -5.06 -13.52 -0.45
CA HIS A 143 -4.96 -12.22 0.21
C HIS A 143 -4.13 -11.20 -0.58
N GLY A 144 -3.24 -11.67 -1.48
CA GLY A 144 -2.34 -10.81 -2.23
C GLY A 144 -1.20 -10.25 -1.38
N LEU A 145 -0.64 -9.14 -1.85
CA LEU A 145 0.49 -8.44 -1.22
C LEU A 145 0.09 -6.99 -0.93
N GLN A 146 0.41 -6.49 0.26
CA GLN A 146 0.35 -5.07 0.56
C GLN A 146 1.74 -4.45 0.77
N LEU A 147 1.89 -3.20 0.35
CA LEU A 147 3.07 -2.36 0.53
C LEU A 147 2.61 -1.05 1.18
N VAL A 148 3.00 -0.82 2.43
CA VAL A 148 2.53 0.33 3.19
C VAL A 148 3.63 1.37 3.35
N PHE A 149 3.32 2.62 2.99
CA PHE A 149 4.23 3.75 3.08
C PHE A 149 3.70 4.81 4.05
N ARG A 150 4.42 5.08 5.13
CA ARG A 150 4.12 6.18 6.05
C ARG A 150 4.44 7.52 5.38
N GLN A 151 3.48 8.43 5.36
CA GLN A 151 3.57 9.78 4.76
C GLN A 151 4.08 9.76 3.30
N GLY A 152 3.84 8.67 2.55
CA GLY A 152 4.36 8.49 1.20
C GLY A 152 5.89 8.43 1.09
N LYS A 153 6.62 8.54 2.20
CA LYS A 153 8.10 8.65 2.25
C LYS A 153 8.75 7.29 2.27
N LYS A 154 8.42 6.46 3.25
CA LYS A 154 9.15 5.25 3.58
C LYS A 154 8.23 4.06 3.73
N LEU A 155 8.66 2.94 3.16
CA LEU A 155 8.01 1.64 3.34
C LEU A 155 8.12 1.24 4.82
N THR A 156 6.97 0.95 5.44
CA THR A 156 6.86 0.55 6.85
C THR A 156 6.29 -0.85 7.02
N ARG A 157 5.70 -1.43 5.96
CA ARG A 157 5.20 -2.80 6.01
C ARG A 157 5.19 -3.46 4.64
N VAL A 158 5.52 -4.75 4.62
CA VAL A 158 5.34 -5.68 3.49
C VAL A 158 4.73 -6.97 4.03
N SER A 159 3.48 -7.24 3.70
CA SER A 159 2.74 -8.41 4.18
C SER A 159 1.69 -8.88 3.18
N GLN A 160 0.97 -9.94 3.49
CA GLN A 160 -0.35 -10.18 2.87
C GLN A 160 -1.30 -9.04 3.26
N VAL A 161 -2.35 -8.83 2.46
CA VAL A 161 -3.37 -7.81 2.76
C VAL A 161 -4.18 -8.27 3.98
N ASP A 162 -4.01 -7.59 5.10
CA ASP A 162 -4.67 -7.92 6.38
C ASP A 162 -5.29 -6.70 7.08
N GLY A 163 -5.21 -5.51 6.45
CA GLY A 163 -5.78 -4.26 6.96
C GLY A 163 -4.94 -3.54 8.01
N HIS A 164 -3.76 -4.07 8.38
CA HIS A 164 -2.85 -3.39 9.31
C HIS A 164 -1.84 -2.52 8.56
N LEU A 165 -1.53 -1.35 9.11
CA LEU A 165 -0.61 -0.38 8.50
C LEU A 165 0.85 -0.58 8.92
N THR A 166 1.07 -1.25 10.04
CA THR A 166 2.39 -1.50 10.63
C THR A 166 2.47 -2.92 11.17
N ASP A 167 3.66 -3.44 11.38
CA ASP A 167 3.84 -4.71 12.11
C ASP A 167 3.52 -4.51 13.60
N ALA A 168 3.73 -3.30 14.13
CA ALA A 168 3.33 -2.95 15.49
C ALA A 168 1.82 -3.17 15.70
N ASP A 169 0.98 -2.70 14.75
CA ASP A 169 -0.47 -2.88 14.82
C ASP A 169 -0.89 -4.35 14.60
N ALA A 170 -0.21 -5.07 13.72
CA ALA A 170 -0.54 -6.44 13.36
C ALA A 170 -0.21 -7.45 14.48
N TYR A 171 0.85 -7.20 15.23
CA TYR A 171 1.38 -8.13 16.24
C TYR A 171 1.23 -7.62 17.67
N ASP A 172 0.54 -6.48 17.88
CA ASP A 172 0.35 -5.83 19.19
C ASP A 172 1.69 -5.64 19.94
N ILE A 173 2.68 -5.08 19.22
CA ILE A 173 3.99 -4.74 19.76
C ILE A 173 4.20 -3.21 19.76
N PRO A 174 5.08 -2.68 20.64
CA PRO A 174 5.44 -1.27 20.61
C PRO A 174 6.05 -0.81 19.28
N ASP A 175 5.79 0.43 18.86
CA ASP A 175 6.29 1.00 17.61
C ASP A 175 7.82 0.97 17.49
N ASP A 176 8.55 1.08 18.61
CA ASP A 176 10.02 1.02 18.65
C ASP A 176 10.58 -0.40 18.47
N GLN A 177 9.73 -1.42 18.54
CA GLN A 177 10.07 -2.82 18.26
C GLN A 177 9.73 -3.24 16.84
N ASP A 178 8.96 -2.45 16.09
CA ASP A 178 8.70 -2.67 14.67
C ASP A 178 9.95 -2.27 13.85
N GLU A 179 10.54 -3.26 13.16
CA GLU A 179 11.82 -3.06 12.47
C GLU A 179 11.76 -1.98 11.38
N LEU A 180 10.67 -1.89 10.63
CA LEU A 180 10.52 -0.94 9.54
C LEU A 180 10.03 0.42 10.03
N LEU A 181 9.08 0.43 10.96
CA LEU A 181 8.49 1.65 11.50
C LEU A 181 9.49 2.43 12.35
N SER A 182 10.24 1.76 13.22
CA SER A 182 11.22 2.39 14.14
C SER A 182 12.39 3.07 13.42
N LYS A 183 12.61 2.77 12.15
CA LYS A 183 13.64 3.41 11.30
C LYS A 183 13.14 4.60 10.50
N PHE A 184 11.92 5.05 10.76
CA PHE A 184 11.27 6.15 10.01
C PHE A 184 11.93 7.52 10.25
#